data_152a67d2043dde0e1911b2113bc7a081
#
_entry.id   152a67d2043dde0e1911b2113bc7a081
#
_cell.length_a   1.000
_cell.length_b   1.000
_cell.length_c   1.000
_cell.angle_alpha   90.00
_cell.angle_beta   90.00
_cell.angle_gamma   90.00
#
_symmetry.space_group_name_H-M   'P 1'
#
loop_
_entity.id
_entity.type
_entity.pdbx_description
1 polymer ?
#
loop_
_entity_poly.entity_id
_entity_poly.type
_entity_poly.pdbx_seq_one_letter_code
_entity_poly.pdbx_strand_id
1 'polypeptide(L)'
;MLFRSRKLDFSNLSEAPVGTAKKIEDLEVNANNRRSIGLVAPGGNLRLYNLAGKAVPANGTSFAAPLVTGTVALLQEFGDRQLRTKSTLPANIKPRWTLDARRHEVMKAVLLNSADKVQDNGDGLRLGMTRTMLAKNNRDWLESEAYSDRQIPLDYQLGAGQVNADRAYRQFSSGQYSGATPVPMIGWNYHALDVGAYQDYLIDRPLAEGSFVSLTLTWDRLVELTDIDGNQEYSLGEEFRDRGLNHLDLYLMHAEDDRISQSVWSSISKVDSVQHIFHQIRDPGKYKIRVHFRQAVNLPRQGYALAWWSRSNNQ
;
A
#
# COMPACT_ATOMS: atom_id res chain seq x y z
N MET A 1 -4.56 -1.64 -9.85
CA MET A 1 -3.53 -0.72 -9.34
C MET A 1 -2.95 0.03 -10.52
N LEU A 2 -3.08 1.36 -10.56
CA LEU A 2 -2.51 2.18 -11.62
C LEU A 2 -1.11 2.62 -11.24
N PHE A 3 -0.18 2.52 -12.16
CA PHE A 3 1.21 2.93 -11.99
C PHE A 3 1.51 4.11 -12.88
N ARG A 4 2.30 5.05 -12.38
CA ARG A 4 2.71 6.23 -13.12
C ARG A 4 4.20 6.27 -13.37
N SER A 5 4.55 6.86 -14.50
CA SER A 5 5.93 7.24 -14.80
C SER A 5 6.33 8.48 -13.99
N ARG A 6 7.57 8.50 -13.48
CA ARG A 6 8.15 9.63 -12.73
C ARG A 6 8.25 10.93 -13.55
N LYS A 7 8.26 10.83 -14.87
CA LYS A 7 8.27 11.96 -15.80
C LYS A 7 7.06 11.88 -16.72
N LEU A 8 5.89 11.86 -16.16
CA LEU A 8 4.72 12.01 -16.98
C LEU A 8 4.64 13.48 -17.37
N ASP A 9 5.04 13.76 -18.60
CA ASP A 9 4.71 15.02 -19.23
C ASP A 9 3.28 14.91 -19.75
N PHE A 10 2.36 15.52 -19.06
CA PHE A 10 0.96 15.50 -19.47
C PHE A 10 0.70 16.27 -20.77
N SER A 11 1.63 17.11 -21.22
CA SER A 11 1.54 17.71 -22.55
C SER A 11 1.65 16.65 -23.65
N ASN A 12 2.48 15.62 -23.44
CA ASN A 12 2.62 14.51 -24.39
C ASN A 12 1.40 13.59 -24.42
N LEU A 13 0.62 13.53 -23.35
CA LEU A 13 -0.65 12.82 -23.33
C LEU A 13 -1.77 13.62 -23.99
N SER A 14 -1.68 14.96 -24.00
CA SER A 14 -2.63 15.80 -24.72
C SER A 14 -2.48 15.74 -26.24
N GLU A 15 -1.34 15.28 -26.72
CA GLU A 15 -1.03 15.07 -28.15
C GLU A 15 -1.29 13.63 -28.63
N ALA A 16 -1.77 12.74 -27.76
CA ALA A 16 -2.12 11.38 -28.16
C ALA A 16 -3.20 11.39 -29.25
N PRO A 17 -3.03 10.61 -30.34
CA PRO A 17 -3.85 10.72 -31.55
C PRO A 17 -5.33 10.42 -31.38
N VAL A 18 -5.79 10.08 -30.20
CA VAL A 18 -7.18 9.73 -29.89
C VAL A 18 -7.99 10.88 -29.27
N GLY A 19 -7.43 12.09 -29.17
CA GLY A 19 -8.20 13.30 -28.78
C GLY A 19 -8.81 13.31 -27.37
N THR A 20 -8.50 12.33 -26.54
CA THR A 20 -9.12 12.12 -25.22
C THR A 20 -8.19 12.42 -24.06
N ALA A 21 -7.02 12.96 -24.33
CA ALA A 21 -5.98 13.19 -23.32
C ALA A 21 -6.36 14.24 -22.26
N LYS A 22 -7.29 15.14 -22.54
CA LYS A 22 -7.89 16.03 -21.51
C LYS A 22 -8.67 15.24 -20.45
N LYS A 23 -9.21 14.07 -20.78
CA LYS A 23 -9.91 13.20 -19.85
C LYS A 23 -9.00 12.24 -19.08
N ILE A 24 -7.73 12.12 -19.43
CA ILE A 24 -6.77 11.32 -18.66
C ILE A 24 -6.50 11.96 -17.29
N GLU A 25 -6.55 13.29 -17.18
CA GLU A 25 -6.52 13.95 -15.87
C GLU A 25 -7.72 13.53 -15.00
N ASP A 26 -8.91 13.43 -15.59
CA ASP A 26 -10.12 12.96 -14.92
C ASP A 26 -10.08 11.45 -14.61
N LEU A 27 -9.35 10.65 -15.39
CA LEU A 27 -9.15 9.22 -15.13
C LEU A 27 -8.12 8.96 -14.03
N GLU A 28 -7.21 9.87 -13.81
CA GLU A 28 -6.24 9.82 -12.72
C GLU A 28 -6.86 10.24 -11.38
N VAL A 29 -7.93 11.03 -11.44
CA VAL A 29 -8.77 11.41 -10.33
C VAL A 29 -10.01 10.54 -10.39
N ASN A 30 -10.08 9.60 -9.59
CA ASN A 30 -11.08 8.65 -9.20
C ASN A 30 -12.53 8.84 -9.66
N ALA A 31 -13.13 7.80 -10.15
CA ALA A 31 -14.57 7.64 -10.05
C ALA A 31 -14.98 7.75 -8.57
N ASN A 32 -15.88 8.67 -8.24
CA ASN A 32 -16.43 8.86 -6.89
C ASN A 32 -15.40 9.21 -5.80
N ASN A 33 -14.44 10.08 -6.08
CA ASN A 33 -13.40 10.56 -5.15
C ASN A 33 -12.43 9.48 -4.63
N ARG A 34 -12.38 8.32 -5.24
CA ARG A 34 -11.38 7.28 -4.91
C ARG A 34 -9.99 7.65 -5.45
N ARG A 35 -8.93 7.32 -4.75
CA ARG A 35 -7.56 7.50 -5.23
C ARG A 35 -7.14 6.32 -6.12
N SER A 36 -7.06 6.54 -7.44
CA SER A 36 -6.74 5.50 -8.43
C SER A 36 -5.26 5.17 -8.52
N ILE A 37 -4.38 6.13 -8.22
CA ILE A 37 -2.94 5.92 -8.24
C ILE A 37 -2.51 5.31 -6.91
N GLY A 38 -2.04 4.06 -6.93
CA GLY A 38 -1.53 3.39 -5.75
C GLY A 38 -0.10 3.81 -5.40
N LEU A 39 0.78 3.82 -6.41
CA LEU A 39 2.18 4.26 -6.29
C LEU A 39 2.72 4.61 -7.67
N VAL A 40 3.90 5.22 -7.70
CA VAL A 40 4.61 5.54 -8.93
C VAL A 40 5.90 4.71 -9.05
N ALA A 41 6.38 4.57 -10.28
CA ALA A 41 7.64 3.89 -10.58
C ALA A 41 8.40 4.63 -11.68
N PRO A 42 9.75 4.46 -11.80
CA PRO A 42 10.50 5.03 -12.89
C PRO A 42 9.93 4.60 -14.24
N GLY A 43 9.66 5.55 -15.11
CA GLY A 43 9.12 5.32 -16.45
C GLY A 43 9.59 6.36 -17.46
N GLY A 44 10.56 7.20 -17.08
CA GLY A 44 11.13 8.25 -17.92
C GLY A 44 12.61 8.04 -18.19
N ASN A 45 13.04 8.28 -19.44
CA ASN A 45 14.42 8.14 -19.91
C ASN A 45 15.03 6.74 -19.61
N LEU A 46 14.21 5.71 -19.75
CA LEU A 46 14.69 4.34 -19.61
C LEU A 46 15.47 3.96 -20.87
N ARG A 47 16.62 3.31 -20.66
CA ARG A 47 17.41 2.76 -21.75
C ARG A 47 16.94 1.34 -22.04
N LEU A 48 16.23 1.17 -23.13
CA LEU A 48 15.74 -0.12 -23.60
C LEU A 48 16.47 -0.54 -24.87
N TYR A 49 16.38 -1.82 -25.22
CA TYR A 49 16.93 -2.34 -26.47
C TYR A 49 15.79 -2.68 -27.42
N ASN A 50 15.89 -2.20 -28.66
CA ASN A 50 14.97 -2.57 -29.73
C ASN A 50 15.28 -3.97 -30.28
N LEU A 51 14.49 -4.45 -31.25
CA LEU A 51 14.68 -5.77 -31.87
C LEU A 51 16.01 -5.93 -32.60
N ALA A 52 16.67 -4.83 -32.98
CA ALA A 52 18.00 -4.84 -33.57
C ALA A 52 19.13 -4.78 -32.54
N GLY A 53 18.81 -4.90 -31.23
CA GLY A 53 19.78 -4.82 -30.14
C GLY A 53 20.34 -3.41 -29.90
N LYS A 54 19.77 -2.37 -30.53
CA LYS A 54 20.21 -0.98 -30.34
C LYS A 54 19.50 -0.37 -29.13
N ALA A 55 20.29 0.29 -28.27
CA ALA A 55 19.76 1.03 -27.14
C ALA A 55 18.96 2.25 -27.61
N VAL A 56 17.73 2.40 -27.10
CA VAL A 56 16.83 3.51 -27.40
C VAL A 56 16.25 4.05 -26.08
N PRO A 57 16.07 5.38 -25.97
CA PRO A 57 15.37 5.95 -24.82
C PRO A 57 13.87 5.65 -24.93
N ALA A 58 13.25 5.34 -23.79
CA ALA A 58 11.81 5.09 -23.71
C ALA A 58 11.19 5.82 -22.53
N ASN A 59 9.96 6.31 -22.73
CA ASN A 59 9.17 7.00 -21.72
C ASN A 59 7.75 6.46 -21.73
N GLY A 60 7.17 6.25 -20.56
CA GLY A 60 5.76 5.88 -20.43
C GLY A 60 5.46 5.06 -19.19
N THR A 61 4.19 5.07 -18.81
CA THR A 61 3.65 4.21 -17.72
C THR A 61 3.78 2.73 -18.06
N SER A 62 3.77 2.39 -19.36
CA SER A 62 4.00 1.03 -19.85
C SER A 62 5.39 0.48 -19.50
N PHE A 63 6.35 1.35 -19.21
CA PHE A 63 7.68 0.97 -18.75
C PHE A 63 7.83 1.05 -17.23
N ALA A 64 6.98 1.84 -16.56
CA ALA A 64 6.92 1.88 -15.10
C ALA A 64 6.25 0.62 -14.52
N ALA A 65 5.17 0.15 -15.14
CA ALA A 65 4.41 -1.01 -14.67
C ALA A 65 5.26 -2.29 -14.54
N PRO A 66 6.12 -2.67 -15.50
CA PRO A 66 6.97 -3.86 -15.37
C PRO A 66 7.92 -3.83 -14.17
N LEU A 67 8.38 -2.65 -13.72
CA LEU A 67 9.23 -2.54 -12.53
C LEU A 67 8.48 -2.95 -11.26
N VAL A 68 7.20 -2.58 -11.17
CA VAL A 68 6.35 -3.00 -10.05
C VAL A 68 6.02 -4.48 -10.16
N THR A 69 5.67 -4.96 -11.36
CA THR A 69 5.41 -6.39 -11.61
C THR A 69 6.63 -7.25 -11.30
N GLY A 70 7.83 -6.81 -11.72
CA GLY A 70 9.08 -7.48 -11.37
C GLY A 70 9.34 -7.52 -9.87
N THR A 71 9.04 -6.44 -9.15
CA THR A 71 9.12 -6.40 -7.69
C THR A 71 8.18 -7.43 -7.07
N VAL A 72 6.91 -7.50 -7.52
CA VAL A 72 5.95 -8.52 -7.05
C VAL A 72 6.46 -9.93 -7.31
N ALA A 73 6.99 -10.21 -8.50
CA ALA A 73 7.52 -11.53 -8.84
C ALA A 73 8.67 -11.96 -7.91
N LEU A 74 9.57 -11.04 -7.57
CA LEU A 74 10.66 -11.31 -6.62
C LEU A 74 10.12 -11.58 -5.20
N LEU A 75 9.11 -10.83 -4.75
CA LEU A 75 8.48 -11.07 -3.45
C LEU A 75 7.76 -12.41 -3.42
N GLN A 76 7.03 -12.77 -4.47
CA GLN A 76 6.32 -14.05 -4.56
C GLN A 76 7.29 -15.23 -4.59
N GLU A 77 8.38 -15.15 -5.35
CA GLU A 77 9.44 -16.19 -5.35
C GLU A 77 10.06 -16.36 -3.96
N PHE A 78 10.34 -15.25 -3.27
CA PHE A 78 10.84 -15.32 -1.89
C PHE A 78 9.80 -15.96 -0.95
N GLY A 79 8.55 -15.54 -1.03
CA GLY A 79 7.44 -16.10 -0.23
C GLY A 79 7.27 -17.59 -0.45
N ASP A 80 7.33 -18.06 -1.68
CA ASP A 80 7.25 -19.47 -2.04
C ASP A 80 8.39 -20.30 -1.46
N ARG A 81 9.61 -19.75 -1.47
CA ARG A 81 10.75 -20.42 -0.80
C ARG A 81 10.53 -20.54 0.70
N GLN A 82 10.03 -19.48 1.35
CA GLN A 82 9.73 -19.52 2.78
C GLN A 82 8.62 -20.55 3.08
N LEU A 83 7.56 -20.60 2.26
CA LEU A 83 6.49 -21.58 2.41
C LEU A 83 7.00 -23.01 2.32
N ARG A 84 7.87 -23.32 1.36
CA ARG A 84 8.45 -24.66 1.19
C ARG A 84 9.35 -25.07 2.37
N THR A 85 10.06 -24.11 2.98
CA THR A 85 11.04 -24.39 4.03
C THR A 85 10.50 -24.28 5.45
N LYS A 86 9.48 -23.44 5.66
CA LYS A 86 9.02 -23.05 7.00
C LYS A 86 7.55 -23.37 7.31
N SER A 87 6.77 -23.82 6.34
CA SER A 87 5.35 -24.15 6.55
C SER A 87 5.11 -25.31 7.53
N THR A 88 6.11 -26.16 7.72
CA THR A 88 6.06 -27.29 8.64
C THR A 88 6.48 -26.95 10.08
N LEU A 89 6.93 -25.71 10.33
CA LEU A 89 7.36 -25.30 11.66
C LEU A 89 6.16 -25.13 12.61
N PRO A 90 6.34 -25.38 13.92
CA PRO A 90 5.31 -25.17 14.93
C PRO A 90 4.77 -23.72 14.89
N ALA A 91 3.48 -23.55 15.21
CA ALA A 91 2.78 -22.27 15.15
C ALA A 91 3.35 -21.18 16.09
N ASN A 92 4.12 -21.57 17.10
CA ASN A 92 4.80 -20.66 18.03
C ASN A 92 6.10 -20.09 17.48
N ILE A 93 6.63 -20.62 16.36
CA ILE A 93 7.84 -20.08 15.73
C ILE A 93 7.44 -18.90 14.84
N LYS A 94 8.09 -17.77 15.05
CA LYS A 94 7.91 -16.52 14.28
C LYS A 94 9.20 -16.11 13.57
N PRO A 95 9.10 -15.43 12.42
CA PRO A 95 7.88 -15.07 11.69
C PRO A 95 7.19 -16.30 11.10
N ARG A 96 5.87 -16.21 10.97
CA ARG A 96 5.08 -17.24 10.31
C ARG A 96 5.09 -17.03 8.79
N TRP A 97 4.96 -18.12 8.08
CA TRP A 97 4.78 -18.14 6.63
C TRP A 97 3.63 -19.06 6.30
N THR A 98 2.56 -18.49 5.76
CA THR A 98 1.35 -19.19 5.35
C THR A 98 1.01 -18.81 3.90
N LEU A 99 0.01 -19.44 3.33
CA LEU A 99 -0.49 -19.10 1.98
C LEU A 99 -0.93 -17.63 1.86
N ASP A 100 -1.11 -16.92 2.97
CA ASP A 100 -1.38 -15.48 2.95
C ASP A 100 -0.26 -14.68 2.27
N ALA A 101 0.97 -15.18 2.28
CA ALA A 101 2.10 -14.58 1.55
C ALA A 101 1.87 -14.48 0.03
N ARG A 102 0.91 -15.24 -0.53
CA ARG A 102 0.54 -15.20 -1.96
C ARG A 102 -0.60 -14.25 -2.27
N ARG A 103 -1.24 -13.68 -1.25
CA ARG A 103 -2.40 -12.82 -1.44
C ARG A 103 -2.04 -11.50 -2.08
N HIS A 104 -2.84 -11.07 -3.04
CA HIS A 104 -2.66 -9.78 -3.71
C HIS A 104 -2.84 -8.60 -2.73
N GLU A 105 -3.71 -8.73 -1.71
CA GLU A 105 -3.88 -7.73 -0.67
C GLU A 105 -2.57 -7.52 0.11
N VAL A 106 -1.87 -8.62 0.44
CA VAL A 106 -0.56 -8.56 1.12
C VAL A 106 0.48 -7.89 0.23
N MET A 107 0.57 -8.29 -1.04
CA MET A 107 1.48 -7.65 -2.00
C MET A 107 1.20 -6.16 -2.13
N LYS A 108 -0.07 -5.79 -2.26
CA LYS A 108 -0.50 -4.39 -2.35
C LYS A 108 -0.13 -3.62 -1.08
N ALA A 109 -0.42 -4.15 0.10
CA ALA A 109 -0.09 -3.51 1.38
C ALA A 109 1.42 -3.29 1.53
N VAL A 110 2.23 -4.31 1.24
CA VAL A 110 3.71 -4.24 1.34
C VAL A 110 4.28 -3.23 0.36
N LEU A 111 3.86 -3.24 -0.91
CA LEU A 111 4.34 -2.30 -1.93
C LEU A 111 4.01 -0.84 -1.58
N LEU A 112 2.78 -0.57 -1.14
CA LEU A 112 2.37 0.78 -0.77
C LEU A 112 3.08 1.25 0.49
N ASN A 113 3.23 0.36 1.47
CA ASN A 113 3.86 0.71 2.74
C ASN A 113 5.35 0.99 2.61
N SER A 114 6.02 0.29 1.70
CA SER A 114 7.46 0.41 1.45
C SER A 114 7.83 1.51 0.45
N ALA A 115 6.86 2.22 -0.13
CA ALA A 115 7.12 3.26 -1.12
C ALA A 115 7.88 4.46 -0.53
N ASP A 116 8.83 5.00 -1.28
CA ASP A 116 9.59 6.20 -0.91
C ASP A 116 8.71 7.45 -0.98
N LYS A 117 8.74 8.27 0.07
CA LYS A 117 7.92 9.48 0.21
C LYS A 117 8.72 10.75 0.41
N VAL A 118 9.69 10.71 1.29
CA VAL A 118 10.46 11.88 1.71
C VAL A 118 11.94 11.72 1.43
N GLN A 119 12.60 12.85 1.23
CA GLN A 119 14.02 12.91 1.09
C GLN A 119 14.68 12.55 2.42
N ASP A 120 15.64 11.63 2.33
CA ASP A 120 16.51 11.24 3.40
C ASP A 120 17.94 11.59 2.97
N ASN A 121 18.73 12.12 3.88
CA ASN A 121 20.15 12.43 3.65
C ASN A 121 21.03 11.16 3.56
N GLY A 122 20.43 9.98 3.60
CA GLY A 122 21.12 8.70 3.60
C GLY A 122 21.50 8.20 5.00
N ASP A 123 21.15 8.94 6.05
CA ASP A 123 21.37 8.55 7.45
C ASP A 123 20.32 7.55 7.97
N GLY A 124 19.27 7.33 7.18
CA GLY A 124 18.18 6.41 7.49
C GLY A 124 17.28 6.84 8.63
N LEU A 125 17.35 8.08 9.09
CA LEU A 125 16.50 8.62 10.17
C LEU A 125 15.02 8.67 9.75
N ARG A 126 14.75 8.81 8.46
CA ARG A 126 13.41 8.83 7.89
C ARG A 126 13.05 7.49 7.22
N LEU A 127 13.06 6.40 7.99
CA LEU A 127 12.77 5.06 7.51
C LEU A 127 13.73 4.54 6.42
N GLY A 128 14.95 5.07 6.36
CA GLY A 128 15.90 4.72 5.31
C GLY A 128 15.51 5.21 3.91
N MET A 129 14.64 6.19 3.82
CA MET A 129 14.22 6.78 2.53
C MET A 129 15.34 7.66 2.00
N THR A 130 15.79 7.39 0.78
CA THR A 130 16.92 8.09 0.14
C THR A 130 16.48 9.06 -0.94
N ARG A 131 15.16 9.19 -1.18
CA ARG A 131 14.64 10.03 -2.26
C ARG A 131 13.35 10.70 -1.88
N THR A 132 13.24 11.99 -2.23
CA THR A 132 11.96 12.68 -2.31
C THR A 132 11.43 12.56 -3.72
N MET A 133 10.16 12.24 -3.81
CA MET A 133 9.41 12.45 -5.03
C MET A 133 8.64 13.75 -4.92
N LEU A 134 8.83 14.59 -5.91
CA LEU A 134 8.04 15.80 -6.04
C LEU A 134 6.87 15.55 -6.99
N ALA A 135 5.69 15.98 -6.59
CA ALA A 135 4.55 16.15 -7.45
C ALA A 135 4.81 17.25 -8.49
N LYS A 136 3.94 17.40 -9.49
CA LYS A 136 4.07 18.44 -10.53
C LYS A 136 4.18 19.88 -10.01
N ASN A 137 3.52 20.16 -8.87
CA ASN A 137 3.56 21.44 -8.19
C ASN A 137 4.79 21.63 -7.30
N ASN A 138 5.82 20.78 -7.44
CA ASN A 138 7.02 20.70 -6.61
C ASN A 138 6.77 20.47 -5.11
N ARG A 139 5.59 19.98 -4.74
CA ARG A 139 5.31 19.57 -3.35
C ARG A 139 5.77 18.14 -3.13
N ASP A 140 6.30 17.88 -1.95
CA ASP A 140 6.60 16.53 -1.51
C ASP A 140 5.36 15.87 -0.87
N TRP A 141 5.51 14.60 -0.48
CA TRP A 141 4.40 13.84 0.10
C TRP A 141 3.93 14.39 1.45
N LEU A 142 4.82 15.04 2.23
CA LEU A 142 4.48 15.66 3.52
C LEU A 142 3.66 16.95 3.37
N GLU A 143 3.65 17.53 2.18
CA GLU A 143 2.83 18.69 1.83
C GLU A 143 1.51 18.30 1.14
N SER A 144 1.26 16.98 0.98
CA SER A 144 0.06 16.46 0.32
C SER A 144 -1.16 16.46 1.25
N GLU A 145 -2.34 16.40 0.65
CA GLU A 145 -3.59 16.16 1.39
C GLU A 145 -3.54 14.81 2.12
N ALA A 146 -2.89 13.78 1.55
CA ALA A 146 -2.75 12.48 2.18
C ALA A 146 -1.98 12.49 3.50
N TYR A 147 -1.12 13.49 3.72
CA TYR A 147 -0.41 13.67 4.99
C TYR A 147 -1.25 14.42 6.03
N SER A 148 -2.14 15.30 5.59
CA SER A 148 -2.88 16.23 6.47
C SER A 148 -4.36 15.88 6.67
N ASP A 149 -4.99 15.16 5.73
CA ASP A 149 -6.41 14.79 5.79
C ASP A 149 -6.57 13.28 6.08
N ARG A 150 -7.27 12.97 7.17
CA ARG A 150 -7.55 11.60 7.61
C ARG A 150 -8.46 10.82 6.66
N GLN A 151 -9.19 11.49 5.77
CA GLN A 151 -10.08 10.87 4.80
C GLN A 151 -9.40 10.59 3.46
N ILE A 152 -8.17 11.06 3.28
CA ILE A 152 -7.41 10.94 2.04
C ILE A 152 -6.17 10.06 2.29
N PRO A 153 -6.20 8.76 1.96
CA PRO A 153 -5.11 7.85 2.30
C PRO A 153 -3.90 7.98 1.38
N LEU A 154 -4.07 8.45 0.14
CA LEU A 154 -3.03 8.48 -0.88
C LEU A 154 -3.01 9.84 -1.59
N ASP A 155 -1.81 10.30 -1.95
CA ASP A 155 -1.67 11.49 -2.80
C ASP A 155 -2.23 11.22 -4.20
N TYR A 156 -2.88 12.22 -4.78
CA TYR A 156 -3.57 12.04 -6.07
C TYR A 156 -2.62 11.85 -7.26
N GLN A 157 -1.36 12.29 -7.16
CA GLN A 157 -0.34 12.13 -8.21
C GLN A 157 0.67 11.04 -7.90
N LEU A 158 1.07 10.93 -6.64
CA LEU A 158 2.16 10.06 -6.21
C LEU A 158 1.66 8.75 -5.57
N GLY A 159 0.37 8.68 -5.24
CA GLY A 159 -0.15 7.56 -4.46
C GLY A 159 0.53 7.48 -3.09
N ALA A 160 1.04 6.30 -2.75
CA ALA A 160 1.85 6.09 -1.54
C ALA A 160 3.32 6.55 -1.70
N GLY A 161 3.75 6.96 -2.89
CA GLY A 161 5.13 7.33 -3.22
C GLY A 161 5.74 6.46 -4.32
N GLN A 162 7.06 6.47 -4.45
CA GLN A 162 7.79 5.69 -5.47
C GLN A 162 8.08 4.29 -4.99
N VAL A 163 7.88 3.29 -5.87
CA VAL A 163 8.27 1.91 -5.59
C VAL A 163 9.75 1.82 -5.18
N ASN A 164 9.98 1.11 -4.08
CA ASN A 164 11.31 0.74 -3.60
C ASN A 164 11.33 -0.77 -3.38
N ALA A 165 11.95 -1.49 -4.32
CA ALA A 165 11.98 -2.96 -4.31
C ALA A 165 12.79 -3.52 -3.11
N ASP A 166 13.90 -2.87 -2.72
CA ASP A 166 14.71 -3.29 -1.57
C ASP A 166 13.91 -3.17 -0.27
N ARG A 167 13.23 -2.03 -0.07
CA ARG A 167 12.41 -1.84 1.12
C ARG A 167 11.20 -2.77 1.14
N ALA A 168 10.55 -3.01 -0.02
CA ALA A 168 9.47 -3.98 -0.13
C ALA A 168 9.95 -5.38 0.24
N TYR A 169 11.14 -5.77 -0.23
CA TYR A 169 11.76 -7.04 0.15
C TYR A 169 12.04 -7.12 1.66
N ARG A 170 12.67 -6.10 2.25
CA ARG A 170 12.95 -6.07 3.70
C ARG A 170 11.67 -6.17 4.53
N GLN A 171 10.63 -5.46 4.13
CA GLN A 171 9.35 -5.51 4.80
C GLN A 171 8.68 -6.87 4.65
N PHE A 172 8.60 -7.41 3.45
CA PHE A 172 7.99 -8.71 3.22
C PHE A 172 8.76 -9.83 3.90
N SER A 173 10.11 -9.80 3.83
CA SER A 173 10.98 -10.80 4.43
C SER A 173 10.96 -10.82 5.96
N SER A 174 10.47 -9.76 6.62
CA SER A 174 10.27 -9.75 8.08
C SER A 174 9.22 -10.79 8.52
N GLY A 175 8.28 -11.16 7.62
CA GLY A 175 7.31 -12.23 7.82
C GLY A 175 5.97 -11.77 8.39
N GLN A 176 5.09 -12.77 8.59
CA GLN A 176 3.72 -12.58 9.06
C GLN A 176 3.64 -12.61 10.59
N TYR A 177 2.91 -11.65 11.19
CA TYR A 177 2.69 -11.55 12.64
C TYR A 177 1.22 -11.28 12.95
N SER A 178 0.60 -12.13 13.77
CA SER A 178 -0.85 -12.12 14.08
C SER A 178 -1.13 -11.16 15.23
N GLY A 179 -0.93 -10.15 15.56
CA GLY A 179 -1.36 -9.27 16.68
C GLY A 179 -1.70 -9.92 18.05
N ALA A 180 -1.68 -11.24 18.15
CA ALA A 180 -1.93 -11.96 19.39
C ALA A 180 -0.80 -11.79 20.44
N THR A 181 0.36 -11.35 20.02
CA THR A 181 1.52 -11.00 20.85
C THR A 181 2.11 -9.72 20.27
N PRO A 182 2.93 -8.97 21.03
CA PRO A 182 3.60 -7.81 20.48
C PRO A 182 4.31 -8.14 19.16
N VAL A 183 4.25 -7.21 18.23
CA VAL A 183 4.79 -7.35 16.88
C VAL A 183 6.08 -6.53 16.73
N PRO A 184 7.02 -6.96 15.88
CA PRO A 184 8.24 -6.20 15.64
C PRO A 184 7.94 -4.88 14.93
N MET A 185 8.95 -4.02 14.85
CA MET A 185 8.85 -2.70 14.21
C MET A 185 8.57 -2.77 12.69
N ILE A 186 8.77 -3.91 12.07
CA ILE A 186 8.54 -4.15 10.65
C ILE A 186 7.83 -5.49 10.50
N GLY A 187 6.74 -5.51 9.74
CA GLY A 187 6.01 -6.76 9.48
C GLY A 187 4.80 -6.57 8.60
N TRP A 188 4.09 -7.67 8.42
CA TRP A 188 2.80 -7.70 7.74
C TRP A 188 1.92 -8.79 8.33
N ASN A 189 0.62 -8.67 8.09
CA ASN A 189 -0.36 -9.72 8.42
C ASN A 189 -1.49 -9.74 7.39
N TYR A 190 -2.14 -10.89 7.29
CA TYR A 190 -3.47 -11.02 6.73
C TYR A 190 -4.40 -11.55 7.81
N HIS A 191 -5.56 -10.92 7.96
CA HIS A 191 -6.55 -11.28 8.95
C HIS A 191 -7.97 -10.97 8.45
N ALA A 192 -9.00 -11.43 9.15
CA ALA A 192 -10.39 -11.11 8.86
C ALA A 192 -11.10 -10.67 10.14
N LEU A 193 -11.94 -9.65 10.01
CA LEU A 193 -12.76 -9.12 11.09
C LEU A 193 -14.25 -9.24 10.76
N ASP A 194 -15.05 -9.43 11.78
CA ASP A 194 -16.49 -9.26 11.71
C ASP A 194 -16.84 -7.78 11.95
N VAL A 195 -17.98 -7.31 11.42
CA VAL A 195 -18.40 -5.92 11.56
C VAL A 195 -18.50 -5.50 13.02
N GLY A 196 -17.98 -4.33 13.34
CA GLY A 196 -17.89 -3.79 14.71
C GLY A 196 -16.68 -4.27 15.50
N ALA A 197 -15.97 -5.29 15.03
CA ALA A 197 -14.75 -5.79 15.68
C ALA A 197 -13.51 -4.98 15.31
N TYR A 198 -12.47 -5.07 16.13
CA TYR A 198 -11.14 -4.50 15.86
C TYR A 198 -10.04 -5.49 16.23
N GLN A 199 -8.85 -5.24 15.65
CA GLN A 199 -7.62 -5.97 15.97
C GLN A 199 -6.52 -4.96 16.28
N ASP A 200 -5.88 -5.15 17.43
CA ASP A 200 -4.71 -4.37 17.84
C ASP A 200 -3.41 -5.13 17.53
N TYR A 201 -2.39 -4.37 17.10
CA TYR A 201 -1.01 -4.83 16.90
C TYR A 201 -0.12 -3.95 17.77
N LEU A 202 0.28 -4.44 18.94
CA LEU A 202 1.16 -3.74 19.86
C LEU A 202 2.60 -3.80 19.34
N ILE A 203 3.22 -2.66 19.06
CA ILE A 203 4.64 -2.59 18.66
C ILE A 203 5.51 -2.94 19.87
N ASP A 204 6.43 -3.88 19.72
CA ASP A 204 7.22 -4.48 20.81
C ASP A 204 8.23 -3.52 21.46
N ARG A 205 8.61 -2.45 20.74
CA ARG A 205 9.56 -1.43 21.18
C ARG A 205 8.93 -0.05 21.20
N PRO A 206 9.36 0.83 22.12
CA PRO A 206 8.93 2.22 22.08
C PRO A 206 9.48 2.93 20.85
N LEU A 207 8.69 3.85 20.31
CA LEU A 207 9.09 4.73 19.22
C LEU A 207 9.69 6.00 19.81
N ALA A 208 10.75 6.49 19.16
CA ALA A 208 11.41 7.73 19.56
C ALA A 208 10.78 8.95 18.90
N GLU A 209 10.89 10.11 19.54
CA GLU A 209 10.52 11.39 18.95
C GLU A 209 11.27 11.61 17.62
N GLY A 210 10.58 12.17 16.61
CA GLY A 210 11.12 12.42 15.28
C GLY A 210 11.17 11.20 14.35
N SER A 211 10.96 9.97 14.87
CA SER A 211 10.83 8.78 14.01
C SER A 211 9.54 8.81 13.20
N PHE A 212 9.51 8.07 12.10
CA PHE A 212 8.30 7.91 11.28
C PHE A 212 7.70 6.51 11.43
N VAL A 213 6.38 6.46 11.35
CA VAL A 213 5.60 5.23 11.22
C VAL A 213 4.93 5.22 9.86
N SER A 214 5.05 4.12 9.13
CA SER A 214 4.31 3.86 7.89
C SER A 214 3.42 2.65 8.10
N LEU A 215 2.12 2.81 7.92
CA LEU A 215 1.10 1.77 8.09
C LEU A 215 0.22 1.74 6.85
N THR A 216 -0.03 0.56 6.31
CA THR A 216 -0.94 0.40 5.15
C THR A 216 -1.86 -0.78 5.36
N LEU A 217 -3.15 -0.49 5.31
CA LEU A 217 -4.24 -1.46 5.33
C LEU A 217 -4.84 -1.55 3.93
N THR A 218 -5.07 -2.76 3.43
CA THR A 218 -5.72 -3.00 2.13
C THR A 218 -6.74 -4.10 2.21
N TRP A 219 -7.83 -3.95 1.49
CA TRP A 219 -8.88 -4.95 1.32
C TRP A 219 -9.57 -4.76 -0.02
N ASP A 220 -10.47 -5.65 -0.37
CA ASP A 220 -11.15 -5.60 -1.65
C ASP A 220 -12.58 -5.07 -1.52
N ARG A 221 -12.97 -4.36 -2.57
CA ARG A 221 -14.36 -4.09 -2.88
C ARG A 221 -15.00 -5.38 -3.42
N LEU A 222 -16.22 -5.67 -2.99
CA LEU A 222 -16.95 -6.81 -3.52
C LEU A 222 -17.51 -6.50 -4.91
N VAL A 223 -17.05 -7.25 -5.90
CA VAL A 223 -17.56 -7.21 -7.26
C VAL A 223 -17.98 -8.63 -7.64
N GLU A 224 -19.21 -8.80 -8.02
CA GLU A 224 -19.78 -10.10 -8.41
C GLU A 224 -20.05 -10.14 -9.91
N LEU A 225 -19.74 -11.27 -10.52
CA LEU A 225 -20.16 -11.56 -11.89
C LEU A 225 -21.66 -11.86 -11.91
N THR A 226 -22.41 -11.21 -12.81
CA THR A 226 -23.76 -11.64 -13.15
C THR A 226 -23.64 -12.76 -14.17
N ASP A 227 -23.43 -13.96 -13.67
CA ASP A 227 -23.22 -15.18 -14.44
C ASP A 227 -24.56 -15.62 -15.02
N ILE A 228 -24.74 -15.43 -16.33
CA ILE A 228 -25.99 -15.72 -17.03
C ILE A 228 -26.06 -17.18 -17.46
N ASP A 229 -24.95 -17.78 -17.82
CA ASP A 229 -24.85 -19.15 -18.31
C ASP A 229 -24.48 -20.20 -17.24
N GLY A 230 -24.17 -19.75 -16.01
CA GLY A 230 -23.90 -20.60 -14.84
C GLY A 230 -22.56 -21.31 -14.86
N ASN A 231 -21.61 -20.84 -15.71
CA ASN A 231 -20.31 -21.48 -15.86
C ASN A 231 -19.25 -20.98 -14.84
N GLN A 232 -19.56 -19.95 -14.06
CA GLN A 232 -18.69 -19.27 -13.09
C GLN A 232 -17.47 -18.58 -13.71
N GLU A 233 -17.48 -18.38 -15.01
CA GLU A 233 -16.46 -17.65 -15.77
C GLU A 233 -17.13 -16.50 -16.52
N TYR A 234 -16.38 -15.45 -16.84
CA TYR A 234 -16.91 -14.33 -17.62
C TYR A 234 -17.15 -14.76 -19.06
N SER A 235 -18.39 -14.61 -19.51
CA SER A 235 -18.82 -14.82 -20.90
C SER A 235 -19.23 -13.49 -21.55
N LEU A 236 -19.10 -13.41 -22.87
CA LEU A 236 -19.46 -12.19 -23.60
C LEU A 236 -20.97 -11.86 -23.44
N GLY A 237 -21.24 -10.65 -22.94
CA GLY A 237 -22.59 -10.18 -22.64
C GLY A 237 -22.93 -10.22 -21.14
N GLU A 238 -22.06 -10.75 -20.31
CA GLU A 238 -22.20 -10.70 -18.86
C GLU A 238 -21.62 -9.40 -18.28
N GLU A 239 -22.07 -9.04 -17.08
CA GLU A 239 -21.70 -7.80 -16.42
C GLU A 239 -21.17 -8.05 -15.00
N PHE A 240 -20.24 -7.21 -14.56
CA PHE A 240 -19.80 -7.16 -13.18
C PHE A 240 -20.64 -6.18 -12.37
N ARG A 241 -21.18 -6.63 -11.24
CA ARG A 241 -21.97 -5.82 -10.32
C ARG A 241 -21.15 -5.41 -9.11
N ASP A 242 -20.97 -4.10 -8.92
CA ASP A 242 -20.36 -3.54 -7.72
C ASP A 242 -21.32 -3.66 -6.53
N ARG A 243 -20.91 -4.42 -5.51
CA ARG A 243 -21.65 -4.61 -4.24
C ARG A 243 -21.19 -3.65 -3.14
N GLY A 244 -20.30 -2.74 -3.47
CA GLY A 244 -19.81 -1.72 -2.56
C GLY A 244 -18.54 -2.11 -1.80
N LEU A 245 -18.13 -1.22 -0.94
CA LEU A 245 -16.91 -1.32 -0.16
C LEU A 245 -17.24 -1.31 1.33
N ASN A 246 -16.82 -2.33 2.07
CA ASN A 246 -16.84 -2.32 3.52
C ASN A 246 -15.89 -1.25 4.08
N HIS A 247 -16.28 -0.61 5.17
CA HIS A 247 -15.49 0.48 5.76
C HIS A 247 -14.59 -0.04 6.87
N LEU A 248 -13.31 -0.15 6.55
CA LEU A 248 -12.24 -0.46 7.51
C LEU A 248 -11.43 0.80 7.77
N ASP A 249 -11.23 1.10 9.03
CA ASP A 249 -10.47 2.26 9.51
C ASP A 249 -9.14 1.80 10.10
N LEU A 250 -8.10 2.64 9.95
CA LEU A 250 -6.75 2.40 10.46
C LEU A 250 -6.37 3.52 11.45
N TYR A 251 -5.87 3.13 12.63
CA TYR A 251 -5.49 4.05 13.68
C TYR A 251 -4.07 3.78 14.17
N LEU A 252 -3.32 4.84 14.43
CA LEU A 252 -2.12 4.85 15.25
C LEU A 252 -2.49 5.37 16.64
N MET A 253 -2.20 4.60 17.69
CA MET A 253 -2.61 4.92 19.07
C MET A 253 -1.45 4.71 20.03
N HIS A 254 -1.44 5.41 21.17
CA HIS A 254 -0.60 4.97 22.28
C HIS A 254 -1.06 3.59 22.78
N ALA A 255 -0.13 2.81 23.30
CA ALA A 255 -0.41 1.42 23.69
C ALA A 255 -1.52 1.28 24.75
N GLU A 256 -1.59 2.24 25.66
CA GLU A 256 -2.54 2.32 26.78
C GLU A 256 -3.92 2.85 26.39
N ASP A 257 -4.06 3.51 25.23
CA ASP A 257 -5.33 4.11 24.83
C ASP A 257 -6.31 3.06 24.30
N ASP A 258 -7.54 3.08 24.77
CA ASP A 258 -8.59 2.14 24.32
C ASP A 258 -9.59 2.77 23.35
N ARG A 259 -9.77 4.09 23.42
CA ARG A 259 -10.75 4.81 22.60
C ARG A 259 -10.11 5.37 21.33
N ILE A 260 -10.75 5.14 20.19
CA ILE A 260 -10.32 5.67 18.89
C ILE A 260 -10.28 7.21 18.86
N SER A 261 -11.04 7.89 19.71
CA SER A 261 -10.98 9.36 19.86
C SER A 261 -9.65 9.86 20.44
N GLN A 262 -8.85 8.98 21.03
CA GLN A 262 -7.51 9.27 21.57
C GLN A 262 -6.40 8.90 20.57
N SER A 263 -6.76 8.50 19.35
CA SER A 263 -5.75 8.13 18.34
C SER A 263 -4.85 9.31 18.00
N VAL A 264 -3.56 9.03 17.96
CA VAL A 264 -2.52 9.98 17.50
C VAL A 264 -2.77 10.39 16.07
N TRP A 265 -3.03 9.40 15.21
CA TRP A 265 -3.44 9.60 13.83
C TRP A 265 -4.39 8.51 13.34
N SER A 266 -5.14 8.82 12.29
CA SER A 266 -6.04 7.85 11.65
C SER A 266 -6.10 8.04 10.15
N SER A 267 -6.46 6.97 9.44
CA SER A 267 -6.86 6.99 8.04
C SER A 267 -8.21 6.30 7.94
N ILE A 268 -9.23 7.02 7.48
CA ILE A 268 -10.65 6.65 7.59
C ILE A 268 -11.45 6.92 6.32
N SER A 269 -10.82 6.81 5.14
CA SER A 269 -11.52 6.94 3.86
C SER A 269 -12.69 5.97 3.76
N LYS A 270 -13.81 6.46 3.22
CA LYS A 270 -15.03 5.66 2.99
C LYS A 270 -15.13 5.14 1.56
N VAL A 271 -14.24 5.58 0.68
CA VAL A 271 -14.32 5.31 -0.75
C VAL A 271 -13.14 4.50 -1.27
N ASP A 272 -12.01 4.53 -0.57
CA ASP A 272 -10.79 3.81 -0.94
C ASP A 272 -10.72 2.44 -0.26
N SER A 273 -10.27 1.42 -0.98
CA SER A 273 -9.95 0.09 -0.45
C SER A 273 -8.51 0.01 0.09
N VAL A 274 -8.04 1.15 0.56
CA VAL A 274 -6.73 1.36 1.18
C VAL A 274 -6.89 2.38 2.30
N GLN A 275 -6.29 2.12 3.46
CA GLN A 275 -5.97 3.16 4.42
C GLN A 275 -4.45 3.23 4.54
N HIS A 276 -3.91 4.44 4.64
CA HIS A 276 -2.48 4.63 4.73
C HIS A 276 -2.15 5.75 5.72
N ILE A 277 -1.24 5.47 6.61
CA ILE A 277 -0.69 6.43 7.57
C ILE A 277 0.81 6.52 7.35
N PHE A 278 1.30 7.73 7.17
CA PHE A 278 2.71 8.06 7.27
C PHE A 278 2.83 9.25 8.22
N HIS A 279 3.28 9.00 9.45
CA HIS A 279 3.18 9.98 10.52
C HIS A 279 4.49 10.08 11.31
N GLN A 280 4.90 11.32 11.62
CA GLN A 280 6.04 11.57 12.48
C GLN A 280 5.63 11.49 13.94
N ILE A 281 6.34 10.69 14.72
CA ILE A 281 6.14 10.55 16.16
C ILE A 281 6.62 11.83 16.85
N ARG A 282 5.74 12.46 17.61
CA ARG A 282 6.04 13.64 18.43
C ARG A 282 6.29 13.27 19.88
N ASP A 283 5.47 12.37 20.41
CA ASP A 283 5.55 11.93 21.79
C ASP A 283 6.19 10.54 21.82
N PRO A 284 7.41 10.39 22.40
CA PRO A 284 8.08 9.10 22.48
C PRO A 284 7.30 8.14 23.39
N GLY A 285 7.20 6.86 23.02
CA GLY A 285 6.44 5.90 23.84
C GLY A 285 6.13 4.60 23.12
N LYS A 286 5.31 3.77 23.78
CA LYS A 286 4.78 2.54 23.19
C LYS A 286 3.53 2.84 22.38
N TYR A 287 3.45 2.23 21.21
CA TYR A 287 2.36 2.43 20.26
C TYR A 287 1.74 1.12 19.84
N LYS A 288 0.49 1.20 19.42
CA LYS A 288 -0.24 0.12 18.76
C LYS A 288 -0.90 0.61 17.48
N ILE A 289 -1.11 -0.34 16.59
CA ILE A 289 -1.87 -0.16 15.35
C ILE A 289 -3.21 -0.81 15.58
N ARG A 290 -4.31 -0.10 15.35
CA ARG A 290 -5.67 -0.67 15.41
C ARG A 290 -6.30 -0.67 14.02
N VAL A 291 -6.77 -1.84 13.60
CA VAL A 291 -7.66 -2.01 12.45
C VAL A 291 -9.08 -2.22 12.99
N HIS A 292 -10.03 -1.42 12.54
CA HIS A 292 -11.41 -1.48 12.98
C HIS A 292 -12.35 -1.64 11.78
N PHE A 293 -13.17 -2.70 11.78
CA PHE A 293 -14.23 -2.86 10.78
C PHE A 293 -15.48 -2.10 11.24
N ARG A 294 -15.56 -0.82 10.86
CA ARG A 294 -16.55 0.12 11.35
C ARG A 294 -17.96 -0.15 10.82
N GLN A 295 -18.09 -0.48 9.53
CA GLN A 295 -19.39 -0.60 8.88
C GLN A 295 -19.35 -1.59 7.72
N ALA A 296 -20.27 -2.54 7.71
CA ALA A 296 -20.51 -3.41 6.57
C ALA A 296 -21.43 -2.71 5.55
N VAL A 297 -21.05 -2.80 4.28
CA VAL A 297 -21.84 -2.37 3.12
C VAL A 297 -22.27 -3.60 2.32
N ASN A 298 -21.49 -4.68 2.39
CA ASN A 298 -21.76 -5.95 1.73
C ASN A 298 -21.71 -7.11 2.73
N LEU A 299 -20.60 -7.83 2.85
CA LEU A 299 -20.48 -8.97 3.74
C LEU A 299 -20.17 -8.54 5.19
N PRO A 300 -20.72 -9.25 6.21
CA PRO A 300 -20.48 -8.92 7.61
C PRO A 300 -19.06 -9.27 8.09
N ARG A 301 -18.27 -9.96 7.28
CA ARG A 301 -16.89 -10.35 7.53
C ARG A 301 -15.99 -9.87 6.38
N GLN A 302 -14.88 -9.22 6.72
CA GLN A 302 -13.94 -8.67 5.75
C GLN A 302 -12.51 -9.14 6.01
N GLY A 303 -11.92 -9.78 4.99
CA GLY A 303 -10.47 -10.03 4.95
C GLY A 303 -9.70 -8.76 4.61
N TYR A 304 -8.53 -8.59 5.24
CA TYR A 304 -7.64 -7.46 4.97
C TYR A 304 -6.17 -7.85 5.14
N ALA A 305 -5.30 -7.11 4.48
CA ALA A 305 -3.87 -7.15 4.75
C ALA A 305 -3.42 -5.85 5.42
N LEU A 306 -2.55 -5.97 6.40
CA LEU A 306 -1.87 -4.87 7.08
C LEU A 306 -0.37 -5.02 6.90
N ALA A 307 0.31 -3.95 6.49
CA ALA A 307 1.75 -3.83 6.50
C ALA A 307 2.15 -2.62 7.34
N TRP A 308 3.25 -2.74 8.10
CA TRP A 308 3.75 -1.66 8.94
C TRP A 308 5.26 -1.61 8.93
N TRP A 309 5.76 -0.40 9.07
CA TRP A 309 7.16 -0.10 9.21
C TRP A 309 7.33 1.07 10.18
N SER A 310 8.15 0.90 11.17
CA SER A 310 8.57 1.96 12.08
C SER A 310 10.07 1.89 12.31
N ARG A 311 10.70 3.01 12.65
CA ARG A 311 12.10 3.07 13.00
C ARG A 311 12.28 3.90 14.27
N SER A 312 13.16 3.45 15.14
CA SER A 312 13.62 4.21 16.28
C SER A 312 14.93 4.91 15.91
N ASN A 313 15.12 6.16 16.33
CA ASN A 313 16.36 6.93 16.11
C ASN A 313 17.59 6.34 16.80
N ASN A 314 17.44 5.24 17.56
CA ASN A 314 18.52 4.63 18.34
C ASN A 314 19.03 3.31 17.75
N GLN A 315 18.89 3.09 16.44
CA GLN A 315 19.47 1.94 15.75
C GLN A 315 20.28 2.35 14.53
#